data_6d1275096126cddb595d8cde43d1c9b8
#
_entry.id   6d1275096126cddb595d8cde43d1c9b8
#
_cell.length_a   1.000
_cell.length_b   1.000
_cell.length_c   1.000
_cell.angle_alpha   90.00
_cell.angle_beta   90.00
_cell.angle_gamma   90.00
#
_symmetry.space_group_name_H-M   'P 1'
#
loop_
_entity.id
_entity.type
_entity.pdbx_description
1 polymer ?
#
loop_
_entity_poly.entity_id
_entity_poly.type
_entity_poly.pdbx_seq_one_letter_code
_entity_poly.pdbx_strand_id
1 'polypeptide(L)'
;MLGQVRSYDGDSWVDWQWVGDHLDDIRNAAQTHLVLTVEVVVLGVLLALPLSLAAARRPALRSIVLGVSSVLYTIPSLAAFALLIPYTGLTSRWTVLIPLVSYTLVVLVRNFISGLDAVPVEARAAADGMGFSHRQRVLRVELPLAIPAIMAGVRLATVSTIGLVTVSAIIGQQSLGLLIRDGLERDFRTLIVVGAGLALLMAITADLLLSACSRALTPWRRAR
;
A
#
# COMPACT_ATOMS: atom_id res chain seq x y z
N MET A 1 -19.14 -24.66 -3.17
CA MET A 1 -20.61 -24.84 -2.98
C MET A 1 -21.00 -24.03 -1.75
N LEU A 2 -21.38 -22.79 -1.91
CA LEU A 2 -21.88 -21.97 -0.80
C LEU A 2 -23.36 -22.25 -0.64
N GLY A 3 -23.72 -22.87 0.51
CA GLY A 3 -25.06 -23.29 0.83
C GLY A 3 -26.12 -22.18 0.73
N GLN A 4 -27.37 -22.56 0.63
CA GLN A 4 -28.53 -21.68 0.48
C GLN A 4 -28.49 -20.54 1.51
N VAL A 5 -28.44 -19.31 1.00
CA VAL A 5 -28.63 -18.11 1.81
C VAL A 5 -30.08 -18.08 2.27
N ARG A 6 -30.33 -18.40 3.56
CA ARG A 6 -31.57 -18.08 4.20
C ARG A 6 -31.79 -16.57 4.12
N SER A 7 -32.94 -16.14 3.60
CA SER A 7 -33.40 -14.76 3.77
C SER A 7 -33.42 -14.47 5.28
N TYR A 8 -32.54 -13.52 5.70
CA TYR A 8 -32.35 -13.21 7.10
C TYR A 8 -33.47 -12.26 7.56
N ASP A 9 -34.43 -12.81 8.29
CA ASP A 9 -35.54 -12.07 8.91
C ASP A 9 -35.20 -11.46 10.29
N GLY A 10 -33.95 -11.15 10.54
CA GLY A 10 -33.48 -10.63 11.83
C GLY A 10 -33.01 -9.17 11.75
N ASP A 11 -33.39 -8.38 12.74
CA ASP A 11 -32.97 -6.97 12.95
C ASP A 11 -31.44 -6.78 13.16
N SER A 12 -30.65 -7.85 13.21
CA SER A 12 -29.22 -7.76 13.44
C SER A 12 -28.42 -7.54 12.15
N TRP A 13 -27.49 -6.59 12.16
CA TRP A 13 -26.61 -6.29 11.02
C TRP A 13 -25.62 -7.40 10.71
N VAL A 14 -25.34 -8.32 11.65
CA VAL A 14 -24.37 -9.40 11.53
C VAL A 14 -24.98 -10.71 12.02
N ASP A 15 -24.93 -11.73 11.18
CA ASP A 15 -25.20 -13.13 11.53
C ASP A 15 -23.94 -13.78 12.10
N TRP A 16 -23.86 -13.83 13.41
CA TRP A 16 -22.69 -14.41 14.11
C TRP A 16 -22.58 -15.93 13.93
N GLN A 17 -23.68 -16.63 13.68
CA GLN A 17 -23.65 -18.06 13.40
C GLN A 17 -22.98 -18.30 12.05
N TRP A 18 -23.39 -17.53 11.03
CA TRP A 18 -22.74 -17.58 9.71
C TRP A 18 -21.22 -17.29 9.81
N VAL A 19 -20.82 -16.28 10.57
CA VAL A 19 -19.41 -15.94 10.80
C VAL A 19 -18.65 -17.11 11.41
N GLY A 20 -19.24 -17.78 12.41
CA GLY A 20 -18.64 -18.96 13.07
C GLY A 20 -18.45 -20.13 12.09
N ASP A 21 -19.44 -20.36 11.22
CA ASP A 21 -19.41 -21.46 10.27
C ASP A 21 -18.45 -21.22 9.08
N HIS A 22 -18.03 -19.96 8.83
CA HIS A 22 -17.18 -19.57 7.68
C HIS A 22 -15.86 -18.94 8.10
N LEU A 23 -15.37 -19.21 9.30
CA LEU A 23 -14.11 -18.65 9.82
C LEU A 23 -12.90 -18.95 8.92
N ASP A 24 -12.84 -20.14 8.33
CA ASP A 24 -11.73 -20.53 7.45
C ASP A 24 -11.73 -19.71 6.15
N ASP A 25 -12.89 -19.45 5.56
CA ASP A 25 -13.03 -18.62 4.36
C ASP A 25 -12.63 -17.17 4.66
N ILE A 26 -13.11 -16.63 5.78
CA ILE A 26 -12.76 -15.28 6.24
C ILE A 26 -11.25 -15.16 6.49
N ARG A 27 -10.65 -16.14 7.16
CA ARG A 27 -9.21 -16.19 7.42
C ARG A 27 -8.40 -16.23 6.14
N ASN A 28 -8.78 -17.08 5.18
CA ASN A 28 -8.10 -17.21 3.90
C ASN A 28 -8.18 -15.91 3.10
N ALA A 29 -9.35 -15.26 3.09
CA ALA A 29 -9.54 -13.96 2.46
C ALA A 29 -8.66 -12.87 3.11
N ALA A 30 -8.58 -12.84 4.44
CA ALA A 30 -7.75 -11.91 5.18
C ALA A 30 -6.24 -12.16 4.94
N GLN A 31 -5.81 -13.42 4.92
CA GLN A 31 -4.42 -13.78 4.62
C GLN A 31 -4.01 -13.37 3.21
N THR A 32 -4.84 -13.69 2.21
CA THR A 32 -4.58 -13.29 0.81
C THR A 32 -4.51 -11.79 0.68
N HIS A 33 -5.43 -11.06 1.33
CA HIS A 33 -5.43 -9.60 1.36
C HIS A 33 -4.14 -9.02 1.96
N LEU A 34 -3.72 -9.55 3.11
CA LEU A 34 -2.49 -9.14 3.79
C LEU A 34 -1.25 -9.41 2.93
N VAL A 35 -1.14 -10.62 2.38
CA VAL A 35 0.00 -11.02 1.55
C VAL A 35 0.12 -10.13 0.31
N LEU A 36 -0.98 -9.90 -0.42
CA LEU A 36 -0.99 -8.99 -1.57
C LEU A 36 -0.58 -7.57 -1.17
N THR A 37 -1.10 -7.05 -0.05
CA THR A 37 -0.73 -5.73 0.45
C THR A 37 0.77 -5.63 0.74
N VAL A 38 1.32 -6.60 1.47
CA VAL A 38 2.74 -6.61 1.81
C VAL A 38 3.62 -6.68 0.56
N GLU A 39 3.28 -7.56 -0.39
CA GLU A 39 4.04 -7.67 -1.64
C GLU A 39 4.04 -6.38 -2.44
N VAL A 40 2.88 -5.77 -2.63
CA VAL A 40 2.75 -4.50 -3.37
C VAL A 40 3.59 -3.42 -2.70
N VAL A 41 3.50 -3.28 -1.37
CA VAL A 41 4.25 -2.25 -0.65
C VAL A 41 5.75 -2.53 -0.69
N VAL A 42 6.17 -3.78 -0.47
CA VAL A 42 7.60 -4.15 -0.52
C VAL A 42 8.17 -3.89 -1.92
N LEU A 43 7.51 -4.38 -2.97
CA LEU A 43 7.93 -4.12 -4.35
C LEU A 43 7.95 -2.62 -4.67
N GLY A 44 6.92 -1.90 -4.22
CA GLY A 44 6.84 -0.45 -4.35
C GLY A 44 8.03 0.26 -3.71
N VAL A 45 8.39 -0.09 -2.47
CA VAL A 45 9.54 0.49 -1.75
C VAL A 45 10.86 0.15 -2.44
N LEU A 46 11.03 -1.12 -2.86
CA LEU A 46 12.25 -1.57 -3.56
C LEU A 46 12.47 -0.82 -4.87
N LEU A 47 11.41 -0.45 -5.58
CA LEU A 47 11.49 0.35 -6.81
C LEU A 47 11.58 1.85 -6.53
N ALA A 48 10.79 2.36 -5.57
CA ALA A 48 10.73 3.79 -5.27
C ALA A 48 12.05 4.33 -4.72
N LEU A 49 12.74 3.57 -3.87
CA LEU A 49 13.96 4.05 -3.21
C LEU A 49 15.07 4.38 -4.22
N PRO A 50 15.51 3.48 -5.11
CA PRO A 50 16.52 3.80 -6.11
C PRO A 50 16.06 4.87 -7.10
N LEU A 51 14.79 4.84 -7.52
CA LEU A 51 14.23 5.87 -8.41
C LEU A 51 14.27 7.26 -7.79
N SER A 52 13.90 7.37 -6.51
CA SER A 52 13.89 8.65 -5.78
C SER A 52 15.31 9.17 -5.54
N LEU A 53 16.26 8.30 -5.19
CA LEU A 53 17.66 8.65 -5.04
C LEU A 53 18.30 9.14 -6.36
N ALA A 54 17.94 8.52 -7.47
CA ALA A 54 18.41 8.94 -8.80
C ALA A 54 17.74 10.25 -9.23
N ALA A 55 16.43 10.39 -8.99
CA ALA A 55 15.64 11.58 -9.32
C ALA A 55 16.03 12.81 -8.49
N ALA A 56 16.37 12.63 -7.22
CA ALA A 56 16.82 13.72 -6.36
C ALA A 56 18.10 14.41 -6.86
N ARG A 57 18.89 13.73 -7.70
CA ARG A 57 20.17 14.21 -8.23
C ARG A 57 20.10 14.80 -9.63
N ARG A 58 19.07 14.52 -10.39
CA ARG A 58 18.93 14.86 -11.81
C ARG A 58 17.58 15.49 -12.06
N PRO A 59 17.49 16.82 -12.23
CA PRO A 59 16.20 17.53 -12.43
C PRO A 59 15.38 16.97 -13.60
N ALA A 60 16.04 16.61 -14.71
CA ALA A 60 15.36 16.01 -15.86
C ALA A 60 14.75 14.64 -15.50
N LEU A 61 15.49 13.76 -14.79
CA LEU A 61 14.99 12.46 -14.37
C LEU A 61 13.84 12.62 -13.36
N ARG A 62 13.95 13.60 -12.46
CA ARG A 62 12.89 13.94 -11.50
C ARG A 62 11.60 14.30 -12.20
N SER A 63 11.67 15.18 -13.19
CA SER A 63 10.50 15.59 -13.99
C SER A 63 9.86 14.39 -14.71
N ILE A 64 10.68 13.52 -15.31
CA ILE A 64 10.19 12.31 -15.99
C ILE A 64 9.52 11.36 -14.99
N VAL A 65 10.20 11.03 -13.89
CA VAL A 65 9.70 10.08 -12.88
C VAL A 65 8.38 10.58 -12.27
N LEU A 66 8.32 11.85 -11.88
CA LEU A 66 7.09 12.43 -11.33
C LEU A 66 5.98 12.54 -12.37
N GLY A 67 6.31 12.87 -13.62
CA GLY A 67 5.36 12.97 -14.72
C GLY A 67 4.76 11.60 -15.07
N VAL A 68 5.60 10.60 -15.34
CA VAL A 68 5.15 9.23 -15.62
C VAL A 68 4.31 8.67 -14.47
N SER A 69 4.80 8.82 -13.23
CA SER A 69 4.05 8.40 -12.05
C SER A 69 2.67 9.06 -12.00
N SER A 70 2.57 10.37 -12.28
CA SER A 70 1.29 11.08 -12.27
C SER A 70 0.33 10.55 -13.33
N VAL A 71 0.81 10.29 -14.54
CA VAL A 71 0.00 9.73 -15.63
C VAL A 71 -0.52 8.34 -15.24
N LEU A 72 0.35 7.47 -14.71
CA LEU A 72 -0.07 6.13 -14.24
C LEU A 72 -1.16 6.20 -13.17
N TYR A 73 -1.09 7.18 -12.28
CA TYR A 73 -2.08 7.38 -11.22
C TYR A 73 -3.44 7.85 -11.74
N THR A 74 -3.52 8.45 -12.93
CA THR A 74 -4.80 8.88 -13.51
C THR A 74 -5.60 7.73 -14.10
N ILE A 75 -4.97 6.59 -14.38
CA ILE A 75 -5.66 5.42 -14.91
C ILE A 75 -6.54 4.84 -13.81
N PRO A 76 -7.87 4.67 -14.01
CA PRO A 76 -8.72 4.02 -13.01
C PRO A 76 -8.22 2.58 -12.74
N SER A 77 -8.17 2.17 -11.47
CA SER A 77 -7.61 0.85 -11.08
C SER A 77 -8.30 -0.31 -11.80
N LEU A 78 -9.62 -0.25 -11.92
CA LEU A 78 -10.39 -1.26 -12.65
C LEU A 78 -10.02 -1.33 -14.13
N ALA A 79 -9.81 -0.17 -14.77
CA ALA A 79 -9.34 -0.11 -16.16
C ALA A 79 -7.92 -0.68 -16.30
N ALA A 80 -7.04 -0.40 -15.35
CA ALA A 80 -5.69 -0.94 -15.35
C ALA A 80 -5.67 -2.47 -15.22
N PHE A 81 -6.53 -3.05 -14.37
CA PHE A 81 -6.70 -4.50 -14.30
C PHE A 81 -7.22 -5.06 -15.64
N ALA A 82 -8.27 -4.47 -16.19
CA ALA A 82 -8.89 -4.92 -17.45
C ALA A 82 -7.90 -4.89 -18.62
N LEU A 83 -7.04 -3.87 -18.71
CA LEU A 83 -6.02 -3.75 -19.74
C LEU A 83 -4.95 -4.84 -19.67
N LEU A 84 -4.67 -5.38 -18.48
CA LEU A 84 -3.67 -6.42 -18.30
C LEU A 84 -4.18 -7.84 -18.48
N ILE A 85 -5.48 -8.08 -18.33
CA ILE A 85 -6.09 -9.42 -18.48
C ILE A 85 -5.67 -10.14 -19.76
N PRO A 86 -5.69 -9.51 -20.96
CA PRO A 86 -5.29 -10.18 -22.20
C PRO A 86 -3.84 -10.69 -22.22
N TYR A 87 -2.95 -10.07 -21.44
CA TYR A 87 -1.52 -10.37 -21.41
C TYR A 87 -1.11 -11.29 -20.27
N THR A 88 -1.80 -11.21 -19.15
CA THR A 88 -1.42 -11.92 -17.91
C THR A 88 -2.42 -12.99 -17.49
N GLY A 89 -3.65 -12.92 -18.00
CA GLY A 89 -4.76 -13.80 -17.62
C GLY A 89 -5.58 -13.25 -16.44
N LEU A 90 -6.87 -13.59 -16.40
CA LEU A 90 -7.84 -13.07 -15.42
C LEU A 90 -7.44 -13.40 -13.97
N THR A 91 -6.99 -14.63 -13.73
CA THR A 91 -6.65 -15.13 -12.37
C THR A 91 -5.17 -14.93 -12.03
N SER A 92 -4.41 -14.32 -12.90
CA SER A 92 -2.98 -14.14 -12.68
C SER A 92 -2.72 -13.10 -11.59
N ARG A 93 -1.80 -13.43 -10.69
CA ARG A 93 -1.31 -12.50 -9.67
C ARG A 93 -0.72 -11.21 -10.24
N TRP A 94 -0.09 -11.30 -11.41
CA TRP A 94 0.51 -10.15 -12.10
C TRP A 94 -0.51 -9.13 -12.58
N THR A 95 -1.73 -9.57 -12.91
CA THR A 95 -2.84 -8.68 -13.27
C THR A 95 -3.17 -7.68 -12.17
N VAL A 96 -2.97 -8.08 -10.90
CA VAL A 96 -3.18 -7.23 -9.72
C VAL A 96 -1.91 -6.51 -9.29
N LEU A 97 -0.78 -7.22 -9.23
CA LEU A 97 0.47 -6.67 -8.70
C LEU A 97 0.98 -5.48 -9.52
N ILE A 98 0.98 -5.58 -10.87
CA ILE A 98 1.53 -4.54 -11.72
C ILE A 98 0.81 -3.19 -11.52
N PRO A 99 -0.53 -3.09 -11.62
CA PRO A 99 -1.22 -1.83 -11.36
C PRO A 99 -1.06 -1.34 -9.93
N LEU A 100 -1.22 -2.22 -8.94
CA LEU A 100 -1.14 -1.82 -7.54
C LEU A 100 0.25 -1.31 -7.16
N VAL A 101 1.32 -1.97 -7.63
CA VAL A 101 2.70 -1.47 -7.46
C VAL A 101 2.88 -0.12 -8.14
N SER A 102 2.32 0.06 -9.35
CA SER A 102 2.39 1.34 -10.07
C SER A 102 1.75 2.48 -9.29
N TYR A 103 0.56 2.28 -8.70
CA TYR A 103 -0.10 3.29 -7.85
C TYR A 103 0.68 3.57 -6.57
N THR A 104 1.15 2.52 -5.92
CA THR A 104 1.96 2.63 -4.69
C THR A 104 3.26 3.39 -4.96
N LEU A 105 3.87 3.15 -6.12
CA LEU A 105 5.11 3.81 -6.54
C LEU A 105 4.97 5.33 -6.61
N VAL A 106 3.84 5.83 -7.12
CA VAL A 106 3.56 7.29 -7.17
C VAL A 106 3.61 7.93 -5.79
N VAL A 107 2.92 7.31 -4.83
CA VAL A 107 2.86 7.80 -3.45
C VAL A 107 4.24 7.76 -2.82
N LEU A 108 4.96 6.65 -2.97
CA LEU A 108 6.28 6.45 -2.38
C LEU A 108 7.32 7.40 -2.96
N VAL A 109 7.42 7.50 -4.30
CA VAL A 109 8.42 8.35 -4.96
C VAL A 109 8.25 9.82 -4.56
N ARG A 110 7.03 10.33 -4.53
CA ARG A 110 6.77 11.72 -4.11
C ARG A 110 7.23 11.98 -2.67
N ASN A 111 6.88 11.08 -1.75
CA ASN A 111 7.26 11.22 -0.34
C ASN A 111 8.77 11.04 -0.13
N PHE A 112 9.40 10.13 -0.86
CA PHE A 112 10.84 9.88 -0.75
C PHE A 112 11.66 11.06 -1.29
N ILE A 113 11.29 11.60 -2.45
CA ILE A 113 11.91 12.81 -3.00
C ILE A 113 11.72 13.99 -2.03
N SER A 114 10.50 14.21 -1.56
CA SER A 114 10.21 15.27 -0.59
C SER A 114 11.03 15.13 0.71
N GLY A 115 11.20 13.88 1.19
CA GLY A 115 12.02 13.62 2.35
C GLY A 115 13.51 13.89 2.13
N LEU A 116 14.01 13.54 0.97
CA LEU A 116 15.40 13.86 0.59
C LEU A 116 15.59 15.36 0.42
N ASP A 117 14.65 16.08 -0.17
CA ASP A 117 14.72 17.54 -0.34
C ASP A 117 14.68 18.29 1.01
N ALA A 118 13.98 17.74 1.99
CA ALA A 118 13.85 18.32 3.33
C ALA A 118 15.12 18.20 4.20
N VAL A 119 16.16 17.50 3.73
CA VAL A 119 17.42 17.39 4.45
C VAL A 119 18.12 18.77 4.45
N PRO A 120 18.47 19.35 5.64
CA PRO A 120 19.11 20.65 5.73
C PRO A 120 20.40 20.74 4.92
N VAL A 121 20.58 21.89 4.26
CA VAL A 121 21.79 22.17 3.45
C VAL A 121 23.03 22.16 4.31
N GLU A 122 22.91 22.62 5.55
CA GLU A 122 24.00 22.66 6.53
C GLU A 122 24.49 21.26 6.91
N ALA A 123 23.56 20.29 7.02
CA ALA A 123 23.92 18.91 7.31
C ALA A 123 24.69 18.27 6.14
N ARG A 124 24.32 18.61 4.90
CA ARG A 124 25.07 18.17 3.70
C ARG A 124 26.45 18.83 3.63
N ALA A 125 26.54 20.14 3.86
CA ALA A 125 27.79 20.88 3.86
C ALA A 125 28.73 20.39 4.96
N ALA A 126 28.24 20.09 6.15
CA ALA A 126 29.03 19.53 7.23
C ALA A 126 29.60 18.13 6.87
N ALA A 127 28.80 17.29 6.23
CA ALA A 127 29.27 15.97 5.77
C ALA A 127 30.38 16.11 4.69
N ASP A 128 30.20 17.05 3.76
CA ASP A 128 31.19 17.32 2.72
C ASP A 128 32.49 17.89 3.34
N GLY A 129 32.37 18.79 4.33
CA GLY A 129 33.51 19.33 5.09
C GLY A 129 34.26 18.28 5.91
N MET A 130 33.58 17.21 6.36
CA MET A 130 34.21 16.05 7.01
C MET A 130 34.84 15.06 6.01
N GLY A 131 34.81 15.35 4.71
CA GLY A 131 35.41 14.50 3.69
C GLY A 131 34.60 13.26 3.36
N PHE A 132 33.29 13.25 3.63
CA PHE A 132 32.43 12.14 3.23
C PHE A 132 32.35 12.06 1.72
N SER A 133 32.57 10.84 1.19
CA SER A 133 32.23 10.59 -0.20
C SER A 133 30.71 10.77 -0.41
N HIS A 134 30.29 11.04 -1.63
CA HIS A 134 28.87 11.20 -1.97
C HIS A 134 27.99 10.02 -1.48
N ARG A 135 28.46 8.77 -1.63
CA ARG A 135 27.76 7.58 -1.13
C ARG A 135 27.65 7.57 0.39
N GLN A 136 28.72 7.94 1.08
CA GLN A 136 28.71 8.04 2.56
C GLN A 136 27.76 9.12 3.03
N ARG A 137 27.73 10.30 2.39
CA ARG A 137 26.79 11.37 2.71
C ARG A 137 25.35 10.91 2.57
N VAL A 138 25.00 10.25 1.44
CA VAL A 138 23.63 9.73 1.23
C VAL A 138 23.25 8.71 2.28
N LEU A 139 24.09 7.69 2.52
CA LEU A 139 23.72 6.58 3.41
C LEU A 139 23.77 6.95 4.89
N ARG A 140 24.69 7.86 5.30
CA ARG A 140 24.93 8.18 6.71
C ARG A 140 24.27 9.48 7.18
N VAL A 141 23.87 10.35 6.25
CA VAL A 141 23.31 11.67 6.60
C VAL A 141 21.93 11.87 5.95
N GLU A 142 21.85 11.82 4.61
CA GLU A 142 20.62 12.18 3.91
C GLU A 142 19.50 11.17 4.17
N LEU A 143 19.76 9.86 3.99
CA LEU A 143 18.73 8.83 4.21
C LEU A 143 18.25 8.78 5.67
N PRO A 144 19.09 8.77 6.71
CA PRO A 144 18.62 8.82 8.08
C PRO A 144 17.76 10.04 8.39
N LEU A 145 18.12 11.22 7.89
CA LEU A 145 17.34 12.43 8.08
C LEU A 145 16.03 12.42 7.27
N ALA A 146 15.98 11.71 6.15
CA ALA A 146 14.78 11.55 5.33
C ALA A 146 13.80 10.46 5.86
N ILE A 147 14.23 9.56 6.78
CA ILE A 147 13.41 8.47 7.32
C ILE A 147 12.01 8.91 7.74
N PRO A 148 11.77 10.03 8.44
CA PRO A 148 10.44 10.43 8.83
C PRO A 148 9.48 10.60 7.66
N ALA A 149 9.93 11.23 6.58
CA ALA A 149 9.11 11.44 5.38
C ALA A 149 8.97 10.14 4.56
N ILE A 150 10.03 9.34 4.48
CA ILE A 150 9.99 8.00 3.86
C ILE A 150 8.94 7.14 4.57
N MET A 151 8.95 7.08 5.89
CA MET A 151 7.98 6.31 6.66
C MET A 151 6.56 6.86 6.55
N ALA A 152 6.39 8.18 6.45
CA ALA A 152 5.08 8.77 6.16
C ALA A 152 4.55 8.31 4.79
N GLY A 153 5.41 8.26 3.78
CA GLY A 153 5.09 7.72 2.46
C GLY A 153 4.72 6.24 2.50
N VAL A 154 5.48 5.42 3.23
CA VAL A 154 5.19 3.98 3.39
C VAL A 154 3.85 3.75 4.09
N ARG A 155 3.55 4.50 5.14
CA ARG A 155 2.26 4.43 5.84
C ARG A 155 1.09 4.77 4.91
N LEU A 156 1.17 5.89 4.22
CA LEU A 156 0.13 6.32 3.27
C LEU A 156 -0.05 5.29 2.15
N ALA A 157 1.04 4.79 1.58
CA ALA A 157 1.04 3.76 0.55
C ALA A 157 0.38 2.46 1.04
N THR A 158 0.72 2.00 2.27
CA THR A 158 0.15 0.78 2.84
C THR A 158 -1.35 0.89 3.05
N VAL A 159 -1.84 1.96 3.68
CA VAL A 159 -3.28 2.18 3.90
C VAL A 159 -4.04 2.27 2.57
N SER A 160 -3.50 3.02 1.60
CA SER A 160 -4.10 3.11 0.26
C SER A 160 -4.12 1.77 -0.46
N THR A 161 -3.05 0.98 -0.33
CA THR A 161 -2.95 -0.35 -0.96
C THR A 161 -3.99 -1.31 -0.39
N ILE A 162 -4.22 -1.32 0.94
CA ILE A 162 -5.28 -2.12 1.55
C ILE A 162 -6.63 -1.79 0.91
N GLY A 163 -6.96 -0.51 0.74
CA GLY A 163 -8.18 -0.11 0.04
C GLY A 163 -8.23 -0.58 -1.43
N LEU A 164 -7.12 -0.46 -2.16
CA LEU A 164 -7.05 -0.88 -3.57
C LEU A 164 -7.11 -2.41 -3.75
N VAL A 165 -6.59 -3.19 -2.79
CA VAL A 165 -6.70 -4.66 -2.82
C VAL A 165 -8.17 -5.10 -2.70
N THR A 166 -9.05 -4.35 -2.02
CA THR A 166 -10.49 -4.68 -2.00
C THR A 166 -11.09 -4.60 -3.41
N VAL A 167 -10.65 -3.66 -4.24
CA VAL A 167 -11.13 -3.48 -5.62
C VAL A 167 -10.72 -4.64 -6.52
N SER A 168 -9.60 -5.31 -6.25
CA SER A 168 -9.14 -6.47 -7.03
C SER A 168 -10.08 -7.68 -6.98
N ALA A 169 -11.01 -7.70 -6.03
CA ALA A 169 -12.07 -8.72 -5.95
C ALA A 169 -12.99 -8.73 -7.18
N ILE A 170 -13.12 -7.60 -7.89
CA ILE A 170 -13.93 -7.50 -9.12
C ILE A 170 -13.38 -8.42 -10.21
N ILE A 171 -12.07 -8.65 -10.23
CA ILE A 171 -11.42 -9.58 -11.16
C ILE A 171 -11.18 -10.97 -10.55
N GLY A 172 -11.87 -11.30 -9.46
CA GLY A 172 -11.88 -12.64 -8.86
C GLY A 172 -10.76 -12.94 -7.86
N GLN A 173 -10.02 -11.92 -7.40
CA GLN A 173 -9.02 -12.14 -6.34
C GLN A 173 -9.69 -12.45 -4.99
N GLN A 174 -9.25 -13.55 -4.36
CA GLN A 174 -9.79 -14.02 -3.08
C GLN A 174 -9.22 -13.18 -1.93
N SER A 175 -9.69 -11.94 -1.83
CA SER A 175 -9.33 -11.00 -0.76
C SER A 175 -10.56 -10.64 0.07
N LEU A 176 -10.40 -9.83 1.12
CA LEU A 176 -11.53 -9.30 1.89
C LEU A 176 -12.53 -8.53 1.01
N GLY A 177 -12.08 -8.00 -0.12
CA GLY A 177 -12.96 -7.38 -1.12
C GLY A 177 -13.96 -8.37 -1.74
N LEU A 178 -13.63 -9.67 -1.83
CA LEU A 178 -14.55 -10.70 -2.33
C LEU A 178 -15.76 -10.85 -1.42
N LEU A 179 -15.55 -10.82 -0.09
CA LEU A 179 -16.65 -10.83 0.86
C LEU A 179 -17.58 -9.62 0.65
N ILE A 180 -17.00 -8.43 0.46
CA ILE A 180 -17.78 -7.21 0.21
C ILE A 180 -18.60 -7.34 -1.09
N ARG A 181 -17.96 -7.78 -2.17
CA ARG A 181 -18.63 -7.98 -3.47
C ARG A 181 -19.76 -9.00 -3.37
N ASP A 182 -19.46 -10.17 -2.82
CA ASP A 182 -20.46 -11.25 -2.69
C ASP A 182 -21.61 -10.83 -1.77
N GLY A 183 -21.34 -10.02 -0.75
CA GLY A 183 -22.36 -9.43 0.11
C GLY A 183 -23.27 -8.45 -0.63
N LEU A 184 -22.71 -7.63 -1.51
CA LEU A 184 -23.48 -6.72 -2.36
C LEU A 184 -24.33 -7.47 -3.39
N GLU A 185 -23.75 -8.50 -4.04
CA GLU A 185 -24.44 -9.30 -5.05
C GLU A 185 -25.61 -10.14 -4.47
N ARG A 186 -25.49 -10.53 -3.19
CA ARG A 186 -26.48 -11.40 -2.51
C ARG A 186 -27.40 -10.65 -1.55
N ASP A 187 -27.25 -9.34 -1.43
CA ASP A 187 -27.93 -8.50 -0.41
C ASP A 187 -27.74 -9.07 1.03
N PHE A 188 -26.53 -9.56 1.32
CA PHE A 188 -26.18 -10.15 2.60
C PHE A 188 -25.23 -9.26 3.40
N ARG A 189 -25.80 -8.46 4.31
CA ARG A 189 -25.09 -7.42 5.08
C ARG A 189 -23.90 -7.95 5.88
N THR A 190 -23.99 -9.15 6.43
CA THR A 190 -22.92 -9.78 7.22
C THR A 190 -21.60 -9.83 6.46
N LEU A 191 -21.62 -10.26 5.19
CA LEU A 191 -20.42 -10.32 4.35
C LEU A 191 -19.80 -8.95 4.14
N ILE A 192 -20.63 -7.92 3.93
CA ILE A 192 -20.17 -6.54 3.73
C ILE A 192 -19.51 -6.03 5.00
N VAL A 193 -20.20 -6.18 6.14
CA VAL A 193 -19.71 -5.69 7.44
C VAL A 193 -18.43 -6.39 7.85
N VAL A 194 -18.35 -7.72 7.70
CA VAL A 194 -17.15 -8.50 8.03
C VAL A 194 -15.99 -8.14 7.11
N GLY A 195 -16.22 -8.12 5.79
CA GLY A 195 -15.16 -7.80 4.82
C GLY A 195 -14.63 -6.38 4.99
N ALA A 196 -15.52 -5.38 5.08
CA ALA A 196 -15.14 -3.99 5.26
C ALA A 196 -14.53 -3.72 6.65
N GLY A 197 -15.10 -4.31 7.70
CA GLY A 197 -14.60 -4.18 9.08
C GLY A 197 -13.20 -4.74 9.24
N LEU A 198 -12.92 -5.93 8.69
CA LEU A 198 -11.59 -6.54 8.72
C LEU A 198 -10.58 -5.76 7.88
N ALA A 199 -10.96 -5.24 6.71
CA ALA A 199 -10.08 -4.41 5.89
C ALA A 199 -9.73 -3.10 6.62
N LEU A 200 -10.72 -2.45 7.27
CA LEU A 200 -10.50 -1.26 8.08
C LEU A 200 -9.60 -1.56 9.29
N LEU A 201 -9.84 -2.64 10.00
CA LEU A 201 -9.01 -3.07 11.13
C LEU A 201 -7.57 -3.34 10.69
N MET A 202 -7.38 -4.00 9.54
CA MET A 202 -6.06 -4.22 8.94
C MET A 202 -5.36 -2.89 8.63
N ALA A 203 -6.06 -1.92 8.05
CA ALA A 203 -5.52 -0.61 7.73
C ALA A 203 -5.09 0.16 8.99
N ILE A 204 -5.93 0.20 10.01
CA ILE A 204 -5.63 0.85 11.30
C ILE A 204 -4.43 0.16 11.97
N THR A 205 -4.42 -1.16 12.03
CA THR A 205 -3.33 -1.93 12.64
C THR A 205 -2.00 -1.69 11.90
N ALA A 206 -2.02 -1.73 10.57
CA ALA A 206 -0.84 -1.45 9.75
C ALA A 206 -0.31 -0.02 9.98
N ASP A 207 -1.20 0.98 10.03
CA ASP A 207 -0.82 2.37 10.29
C ASP A 207 -0.21 2.55 11.67
N LEU A 208 -0.78 1.95 12.71
CA LEU A 208 -0.27 2.00 14.07
C LEU A 208 1.10 1.32 14.19
N LEU A 209 1.28 0.14 13.59
CA LEU A 209 2.55 -0.58 13.59
C LEU A 209 3.65 0.20 12.86
N LEU A 210 3.35 0.71 11.67
CA LEU A 210 4.30 1.53 10.90
C LEU A 210 4.61 2.87 11.58
N SER A 211 3.63 3.47 12.27
CA SER A 211 3.83 4.66 13.10
C SER A 211 4.77 4.38 14.28
N ALA A 212 4.60 3.24 14.96
CA ALA A 212 5.48 2.82 16.03
C ALA A 212 6.90 2.55 15.50
N CYS A 213 7.03 1.86 14.37
CA CYS A 213 8.29 1.63 13.68
C CYS A 213 8.99 2.96 13.31
N SER A 214 8.25 3.91 12.73
CA SER A 214 8.75 5.24 12.41
C SER A 214 9.32 5.95 13.64
N ARG A 215 8.61 5.89 14.78
CA ARG A 215 9.08 6.48 16.05
C ARG A 215 10.32 5.81 16.60
N ALA A 216 10.45 4.49 16.43
CA ALA A 216 11.65 3.74 16.83
C ALA A 216 12.87 4.08 15.96
N LEU A 217 12.67 4.29 14.65
CA LEU A 217 13.72 4.63 13.71
C LEU A 217 14.16 6.11 13.76
N THR A 218 13.44 6.98 14.51
CA THR A 218 13.72 8.42 14.57
C THR A 218 13.83 8.93 16.02
N PRO A 219 14.70 8.35 16.87
CA PRO A 219 14.82 8.73 18.28
C PRO A 219 15.21 10.19 18.49
N TRP A 220 15.96 10.78 17.58
CA TRP A 220 16.42 12.18 17.63
C TRP A 220 15.28 13.21 17.55
N ARG A 221 14.08 12.83 17.09
CA ARG A 221 12.92 13.75 17.07
C ARG A 221 12.24 13.90 18.44
N ARG A 222 12.54 13.04 19.41
CA ARG A 222 11.98 13.11 20.76
C ARG A 222 12.72 14.10 21.66
N ALA A 223 13.88 14.58 21.23
CA ALA A 223 14.74 15.47 22.01
C ALA A 223 14.49 16.97 21.77
N ARG A 224 13.36 17.29 21.10
CA ARG A 224 12.95 18.69 20.86
C ARG A 224 11.60 18.99 21.51
#